data_4339c235a6bf879d9ee62e829fc036fa
#
_entry.id   4339c235a6bf879d9ee62e829fc036fa
#
_cell.length_a   1.000
_cell.length_b   1.000
_cell.length_c   1.000
_cell.angle_alpha   90.00
_cell.angle_beta   90.00
_cell.angle_gamma   90.00
#
_symmetry.space_group_name_H-M   'P 1'
#
loop_
_entity.id
_entity.type
_entity.pdbx_description
1 polymer ?
#
loop_
_entity_poly.entity_id
_entity_poly.type
_entity_poly.pdbx_seq_one_letter_code
_entity_poly.pdbx_strand_id
1 'polypeptide(L)'
;MTPRILIIAGSDSGGGAGIQADIKTVTMLGGFAMTAITAVTAQNTLGVQAAHLVPTEIVIAQIDSCLGDIGADAIKIGMIGSAETANAVADRLAHVDMPIVFDPVMVATSGAMLADAATVMAFRRLMQLATVVTPNLPEAEALGGPAAIGRYGCHVVLKDGHGTDYYVIDRLLAPDGAEVTRLEGKRFDTDDTHGTGCTFASALACRLGQGYSLKDAFTDAVRFVRLAILSAPGLGSGHGPLGHSDVRDFWDEDEVVPGVSLNQVTLGAEDYYASLAFYRALGLRLIVDSPTNGYARFEAANGATLSIHSGGDGPGATTVYLESPRLDAWVSELVAAGLAFEQLPRDEPWLWREARLRDPFGNAICLYTAGDNRRYPPWRVH
;
A
#
# COMPACT_ATOMS: atom_id res chain seq x y z
N MET A 1 4.78 15.71 1.98
CA MET A 1 3.69 15.65 3.01
C MET A 1 3.01 14.32 2.89
N THR A 2 2.50 13.76 3.99
CA THR A 2 1.67 12.55 3.96
C THR A 2 0.33 12.89 3.30
N PRO A 3 -0.07 12.26 2.19
CA PRO A 3 -1.34 12.52 1.53
C PRO A 3 -2.51 12.03 2.39
N ARG A 4 -3.54 12.85 2.50
CA ARG A 4 -4.75 12.57 3.28
C ARG A 4 -5.85 12.10 2.33
N ILE A 5 -6.29 10.88 2.51
CA ILE A 5 -7.27 10.24 1.61
C ILE A 5 -8.57 10.00 2.37
N LEU A 6 -9.66 10.63 1.93
CA LEU A 6 -10.99 10.37 2.47
C LEU A 6 -11.63 9.22 1.68
N ILE A 7 -11.99 8.17 2.39
CA ILE A 7 -12.60 6.96 1.86
C ILE A 7 -14.08 6.96 2.26
N ILE A 8 -14.99 6.93 1.29
CA ILE A 8 -16.43 6.85 1.50
C ILE A 8 -16.88 5.48 0.98
N ALA A 9 -17.02 4.49 1.87
CA ALA A 9 -17.30 3.11 1.48
C ALA A 9 -17.86 2.27 2.63
N GLY A 10 -18.33 1.07 2.30
CA GLY A 10 -18.77 0.07 3.27
C GLY A 10 -17.60 -0.59 4.01
N SER A 11 -17.92 -1.13 5.21
CA SER A 11 -16.99 -1.88 6.06
C SER A 11 -17.16 -3.38 5.84
N ASP A 12 -16.08 -4.08 5.48
CA ASP A 12 -16.00 -5.54 5.37
C ASP A 12 -15.42 -6.15 6.65
N SER A 13 -16.25 -6.88 7.42
CA SER A 13 -15.82 -7.55 8.66
C SER A 13 -14.74 -8.61 8.44
N GLY A 14 -14.68 -9.21 7.24
CA GLY A 14 -13.63 -10.16 6.84
C GLY A 14 -12.28 -9.49 6.54
N GLY A 15 -12.27 -8.18 6.38
CA GLY A 15 -11.07 -7.38 6.21
C GLY A 15 -10.42 -7.44 4.82
N GLY A 16 -11.03 -8.13 3.84
CA GLY A 16 -10.49 -8.32 2.50
C GLY A 16 -10.85 -7.21 1.51
N ALA A 17 -11.97 -6.52 1.73
CA ALA A 17 -12.49 -5.46 0.85
C ALA A 17 -12.94 -4.23 1.66
N GLY A 18 -13.73 -3.33 1.04
CA GLY A 18 -14.26 -2.14 1.67
C GLY A 18 -13.20 -1.25 2.30
N ILE A 19 -13.59 -0.48 3.33
CA ILE A 19 -12.67 0.44 4.01
C ILE A 19 -11.44 -0.26 4.57
N GLN A 20 -11.49 -1.55 4.89
CA GLN A 20 -10.36 -2.29 5.43
C GLN A 20 -9.26 -2.50 4.38
N ALA A 21 -9.63 -2.89 3.17
CA ALA A 21 -8.69 -2.94 2.05
C ALA A 21 -8.17 -1.54 1.70
N ASP A 22 -9.05 -0.55 1.70
CA ASP A 22 -8.73 0.85 1.39
C ASP A 22 -7.71 1.42 2.37
N ILE A 23 -7.94 1.27 3.70
CA ILE A 23 -7.01 1.73 4.75
C ILE A 23 -5.65 1.05 4.60
N LYS A 24 -5.63 -0.28 4.43
CA LYS A 24 -4.38 -1.03 4.22
C LYS A 24 -3.62 -0.50 3.01
N THR A 25 -4.30 -0.32 1.88
CA THR A 25 -3.71 0.18 0.63
C THR A 25 -3.09 1.57 0.81
N VAL A 26 -3.88 2.52 1.33
CA VAL A 26 -3.42 3.90 1.54
C VAL A 26 -2.24 3.94 2.51
N THR A 27 -2.30 3.16 3.60
CA THR A 27 -1.22 3.06 4.60
C THR A 27 0.06 2.51 3.97
N MET A 28 -0.03 1.44 3.18
CA MET A 28 1.15 0.84 2.51
C MET A 28 1.78 1.76 1.46
N LEU A 29 0.97 2.68 0.87
CA LEU A 29 1.45 3.71 -0.04
C LEU A 29 1.92 4.99 0.66
N GLY A 30 2.01 4.99 2.00
CA GLY A 30 2.50 6.11 2.81
C GLY A 30 1.48 7.24 3.01
N GLY A 31 0.18 6.98 2.75
CA GLY A 31 -0.91 7.93 2.97
C GLY A 31 -1.55 7.80 4.36
N PHE A 32 -2.35 8.80 4.70
CA PHE A 32 -3.23 8.82 5.88
C PHE A 32 -4.67 8.61 5.44
N ALA A 33 -5.27 7.48 5.84
CA ALA A 33 -6.63 7.10 5.49
C ALA A 33 -7.64 7.61 6.53
N MET A 34 -8.65 8.35 6.08
CA MET A 34 -9.85 8.72 6.83
C MET A 34 -11.05 8.02 6.22
N THR A 35 -12.09 7.72 7.00
CA THR A 35 -13.25 6.99 6.50
C THR A 35 -14.57 7.66 6.83
N ALA A 36 -15.51 7.60 5.87
CA ALA A 36 -16.93 7.78 6.08
C ALA A 36 -17.64 6.46 5.72
N ILE A 37 -18.10 5.75 6.73
CA ILE A 37 -18.63 4.39 6.58
C ILE A 37 -20.08 4.47 6.13
N THR A 38 -20.40 3.87 4.99
CA THR A 38 -21.75 3.88 4.38
C THR A 38 -22.59 2.68 4.78
N ALA A 39 -21.94 1.55 5.10
CA ALA A 39 -22.59 0.33 5.58
C ALA A 39 -21.63 -0.50 6.42
N VAL A 40 -22.14 -1.34 7.29
CA VAL A 40 -21.40 -2.37 8.01
C VAL A 40 -21.90 -3.74 7.55
N THR A 41 -21.00 -4.64 7.15
CA THR A 41 -21.36 -5.98 6.71
C THR A 41 -20.92 -7.04 7.73
N ALA A 42 -21.68 -8.13 7.82
CA ALA A 42 -21.21 -9.41 8.28
C ALA A 42 -20.76 -10.19 7.02
N GLN A 43 -19.47 -10.27 6.79
CA GLN A 43 -18.88 -10.77 5.56
C GLN A 43 -17.60 -11.54 5.86
N ASN A 44 -17.34 -12.57 5.06
CA ASN A 44 -16.11 -13.36 5.07
C ASN A 44 -15.76 -13.79 3.64
N THR A 45 -14.79 -14.69 3.46
CA THR A 45 -14.34 -15.17 2.14
C THR A 45 -15.42 -15.94 1.37
N LEU A 46 -16.45 -16.47 2.05
CA LEU A 46 -17.57 -17.20 1.42
C LEU A 46 -18.69 -16.29 0.95
N GLY A 47 -18.77 -15.03 1.44
CA GLY A 47 -19.76 -14.06 0.99
C GLY A 47 -20.25 -13.10 2.06
N VAL A 48 -21.30 -12.36 1.70
CA VAL A 48 -22.00 -11.39 2.56
C VAL A 48 -23.21 -12.07 3.21
N GLN A 49 -23.20 -12.23 4.52
CA GLN A 49 -24.28 -12.84 5.30
C GLN A 49 -25.34 -11.80 5.74
N ALA A 50 -24.90 -10.56 6.02
CA ALA A 50 -25.78 -9.45 6.36
C ALA A 50 -25.11 -8.11 6.04
N ALA A 51 -25.93 -7.08 5.82
CA ALA A 51 -25.48 -5.70 5.67
C ALA A 51 -26.42 -4.77 6.41
N HIS A 52 -25.88 -3.76 7.07
CA HIS A 52 -26.62 -2.70 7.74
C HIS A 52 -26.14 -1.36 7.19
N LEU A 53 -27.06 -0.59 6.60
CA LEU A 53 -26.75 0.75 6.08
C LEU A 53 -26.58 1.71 7.26
N VAL A 54 -25.57 2.54 7.20
CA VAL A 54 -25.40 3.68 8.11
C VAL A 54 -26.37 4.77 7.68
N PRO A 55 -27.10 5.41 8.61
CA PRO A 55 -27.99 6.53 8.29
C PRO A 55 -27.26 7.62 7.50
N THR A 56 -27.90 8.14 6.45
CA THR A 56 -27.31 9.10 5.51
C THR A 56 -26.74 10.33 6.21
N GLU A 57 -27.45 10.85 7.23
CA GLU A 57 -27.01 12.00 8.04
C GLU A 57 -25.71 11.70 8.80
N ILE A 58 -25.48 10.45 9.23
CA ILE A 58 -24.24 10.05 9.89
C ILE A 58 -23.10 9.93 8.88
N VAL A 59 -23.37 9.44 7.67
CA VAL A 59 -22.37 9.39 6.58
C VAL A 59 -21.89 10.81 6.27
N ILE A 60 -22.81 11.77 6.13
CA ILE A 60 -22.47 13.17 5.85
C ILE A 60 -21.71 13.79 7.02
N ALA A 61 -22.13 13.53 8.27
CA ALA A 61 -21.42 14.03 9.45
C ALA A 61 -19.98 13.51 9.54
N GLN A 62 -19.70 12.25 9.15
CA GLN A 62 -18.34 11.71 9.07
C GLN A 62 -17.50 12.45 8.00
N ILE A 63 -18.07 12.71 6.83
CA ILE A 63 -17.43 13.48 5.77
C ILE A 63 -17.09 14.89 6.27
N ASP A 64 -18.05 15.57 6.87
CA ASP A 64 -17.89 16.94 7.40
C ASP A 64 -16.82 17.01 8.50
N SER A 65 -16.81 16.04 9.40
CA SER A 65 -15.81 15.94 10.46
C SER A 65 -14.40 15.81 9.90
N CYS A 66 -14.21 14.92 8.91
CA CYS A 66 -12.89 14.73 8.28
C CYS A 66 -12.44 15.95 7.47
N LEU A 67 -13.31 16.48 6.61
CA LEU A 67 -12.96 17.60 5.76
C LEU A 67 -12.81 18.92 6.53
N GLY A 68 -13.58 19.12 7.61
CA GLY A 68 -13.59 20.34 8.40
C GLY A 68 -12.35 20.56 9.27
N ASP A 69 -11.67 19.51 9.68
CA ASP A 69 -10.50 19.54 10.57
C ASP A 69 -9.22 19.10 9.84
N ILE A 70 -9.19 17.84 9.35
CA ILE A 70 -7.99 17.26 8.76
C ILE A 70 -7.82 17.69 7.30
N GLY A 71 -8.92 17.82 6.55
CA GLY A 71 -8.93 18.02 5.10
C GLY A 71 -8.59 16.73 4.35
N ALA A 72 -8.64 16.79 3.01
CA ALA A 72 -8.25 15.67 2.16
C ALA A 72 -7.50 16.16 0.92
N ASP A 73 -6.61 15.32 0.38
CA ASP A 73 -5.85 15.57 -0.85
C ASP A 73 -6.43 14.78 -2.03
N ALA A 74 -7.19 13.72 -1.75
CA ALA A 74 -8.04 13.01 -2.70
C ALA A 74 -9.17 12.27 -1.97
N ILE A 75 -10.23 11.92 -2.71
CA ILE A 75 -11.39 11.17 -2.21
C ILE A 75 -11.52 9.88 -3.01
N LYS A 76 -11.75 8.75 -2.31
CA LYS A 76 -12.19 7.49 -2.92
C LYS A 76 -13.62 7.22 -2.51
N ILE A 77 -14.50 6.98 -3.47
CA ILE A 77 -15.87 6.52 -3.26
C ILE A 77 -15.97 5.07 -3.72
N GLY A 78 -16.44 4.17 -2.84
CA GLY A 78 -16.70 2.77 -3.15
C GLY A 78 -18.19 2.42 -2.97
N MET A 79 -18.49 1.31 -2.29
CA MET A 79 -19.86 0.90 -1.99
C MET A 79 -20.60 2.02 -1.23
N ILE A 80 -21.66 2.57 -1.83
CA ILE A 80 -22.38 3.73 -1.27
C ILE A 80 -23.64 3.35 -0.47
N GLY A 81 -24.19 2.18 -0.70
CA GLY A 81 -25.29 1.59 0.05
C GLY A 81 -26.70 1.94 -0.41
N SER A 82 -27.01 3.21 -0.71
CA SER A 82 -28.34 3.63 -1.15
C SER A 82 -28.32 4.83 -2.09
N ALA A 83 -29.42 5.02 -2.85
CA ALA A 83 -29.60 6.19 -3.69
C ALA A 83 -29.66 7.49 -2.90
N GLU A 84 -30.25 7.47 -1.70
CA GLU A 84 -30.31 8.60 -0.78
C GLU A 84 -28.90 9.05 -0.40
N THR A 85 -28.07 8.11 0.10
CA THR A 85 -26.69 8.38 0.47
C THR A 85 -25.87 8.84 -0.73
N ALA A 86 -26.02 8.22 -1.90
CA ALA A 86 -25.32 8.62 -3.13
C ALA A 86 -25.62 10.07 -3.51
N ASN A 87 -26.89 10.49 -3.44
CA ASN A 87 -27.30 11.85 -3.73
C ASN A 87 -26.77 12.84 -2.70
N ALA A 88 -26.87 12.53 -1.39
CA ALA A 88 -26.38 13.39 -0.32
C ALA A 88 -24.85 13.57 -0.39
N VAL A 89 -24.10 12.49 -0.66
CA VAL A 89 -22.66 12.55 -0.88
C VAL A 89 -22.34 13.42 -2.10
N ALA A 90 -23.07 13.26 -3.22
CA ALA A 90 -22.87 14.12 -4.39
C ALA A 90 -23.14 15.60 -4.09
N ASP A 91 -24.20 15.93 -3.34
CA ASP A 91 -24.48 17.29 -2.90
C ASP A 91 -23.35 17.86 -2.03
N ARG A 92 -22.85 17.06 -1.09
CA ARG A 92 -21.79 17.48 -0.17
C ARG A 92 -20.44 17.70 -0.87
N LEU A 93 -20.15 16.92 -1.90
CA LEU A 93 -18.88 16.98 -2.63
C LEU A 93 -18.93 17.91 -3.87
N ALA A 94 -20.04 18.56 -4.15
CA ALA A 94 -20.23 19.39 -5.36
C ALA A 94 -19.23 20.55 -5.49
N HIS A 95 -18.59 20.96 -4.40
CA HIS A 95 -17.69 22.13 -4.35
C HIS A 95 -16.28 21.77 -3.88
N VAL A 96 -15.89 20.50 -3.96
CA VAL A 96 -14.51 20.08 -3.66
C VAL A 96 -13.66 20.13 -4.92
N ASP A 97 -12.42 20.61 -4.79
CA ASP A 97 -11.48 20.76 -5.92
C ASP A 97 -10.47 19.61 -6.02
N MET A 98 -10.45 18.72 -5.03
CA MET A 98 -9.53 17.58 -5.00
C MET A 98 -9.98 16.44 -5.92
N PRO A 99 -9.05 15.59 -6.40
CA PRO A 99 -9.39 14.42 -7.22
C PRO A 99 -10.35 13.46 -6.51
N ILE A 100 -11.37 12.98 -7.25
CA ILE A 100 -12.32 11.97 -6.80
C ILE A 100 -12.19 10.73 -7.66
N VAL A 101 -11.89 9.59 -7.03
CA VAL A 101 -11.91 8.26 -7.64
C VAL A 101 -13.21 7.57 -7.25
N PHE A 102 -14.05 7.26 -8.22
CA PHE A 102 -15.32 6.56 -7.99
C PHE A 102 -15.26 5.12 -8.50
N ASP A 103 -15.33 4.16 -7.58
CA ASP A 103 -15.48 2.73 -7.87
C ASP A 103 -16.95 2.35 -7.74
N PRO A 104 -17.67 2.13 -8.87
CA PRO A 104 -19.12 1.98 -8.89
C PRO A 104 -19.55 0.57 -8.50
N VAL A 105 -19.22 0.15 -7.28
CA VAL A 105 -19.45 -1.21 -6.78
C VAL A 105 -20.93 -1.53 -6.76
N MET A 106 -21.33 -2.50 -7.60
CA MET A 106 -22.73 -2.97 -7.71
C MET A 106 -22.92 -4.35 -7.12
N VAL A 107 -21.89 -5.19 -7.22
CA VAL A 107 -21.92 -6.59 -6.80
C VAL A 107 -20.66 -6.92 -6.02
N ALA A 108 -20.78 -7.62 -4.90
CA ALA A 108 -19.65 -8.16 -4.19
C ALA A 108 -18.96 -9.27 -4.98
N THR A 109 -17.67 -9.54 -4.72
CA THR A 109 -16.94 -10.68 -5.32
C THR A 109 -17.67 -12.01 -5.15
N SER A 110 -18.43 -12.17 -4.08
CA SER A 110 -19.29 -13.33 -3.80
C SER A 110 -20.60 -13.40 -4.59
N GLY A 111 -20.88 -12.40 -5.45
CA GLY A 111 -22.12 -12.31 -6.24
C GLY A 111 -23.29 -11.61 -5.52
N ALA A 112 -23.15 -11.17 -4.27
CA ALA A 112 -24.21 -10.45 -3.57
C ALA A 112 -24.44 -9.05 -4.17
N MET A 113 -25.70 -8.70 -4.45
CA MET A 113 -26.08 -7.36 -4.92
C MET A 113 -25.86 -6.33 -3.80
N LEU A 114 -25.12 -5.27 -4.10
CA LEU A 114 -24.77 -4.17 -3.19
C LEU A 114 -25.41 -2.84 -3.60
N ALA A 115 -25.91 -2.70 -4.82
CA ALA A 115 -26.64 -1.54 -5.31
C ALA A 115 -27.90 -1.96 -6.05
N ASP A 116 -29.02 -1.33 -5.74
CA ASP A 116 -30.27 -1.48 -6.49
C ASP A 116 -30.33 -0.54 -7.71
N ALA A 117 -31.37 -0.66 -8.52
CA ALA A 117 -31.54 0.16 -9.73
C ALA A 117 -31.60 1.66 -9.42
N ALA A 118 -32.19 2.07 -8.28
CA ALA A 118 -32.27 3.47 -7.87
C ALA A 118 -30.88 4.01 -7.50
N THR A 119 -30.07 3.21 -6.82
CA THR A 119 -28.69 3.54 -6.47
C THR A 119 -27.82 3.66 -7.72
N VAL A 120 -27.92 2.74 -8.68
CA VAL A 120 -27.23 2.81 -9.98
C VAL A 120 -27.62 4.09 -10.74
N MET A 121 -28.90 4.48 -10.71
CA MET A 121 -29.34 5.75 -11.29
C MET A 121 -28.72 6.97 -10.61
N ALA A 122 -28.54 6.94 -9.28
CA ALA A 122 -27.89 8.02 -8.53
C ALA A 122 -26.38 8.13 -8.79
N PHE A 123 -25.72 7.06 -9.25
CA PHE A 123 -24.29 7.08 -9.64
C PHE A 123 -23.97 8.13 -10.70
N ARG A 124 -24.95 8.53 -11.53
CA ARG A 124 -24.76 9.62 -12.51
C ARG A 124 -24.24 10.92 -11.89
N ARG A 125 -24.72 11.25 -10.70
CA ARG A 125 -24.28 12.46 -9.98
C ARG A 125 -22.84 12.30 -9.47
N LEU A 126 -22.48 11.11 -8.99
CA LEU A 126 -21.11 10.83 -8.56
C LEU A 126 -20.14 10.82 -9.74
N MET A 127 -20.54 10.27 -10.91
CA MET A 127 -19.73 10.31 -12.13
C MET A 127 -19.46 11.73 -12.63
N GLN A 128 -20.40 12.67 -12.44
CA GLN A 128 -20.22 14.07 -12.82
C GLN A 128 -19.15 14.80 -11.97
N LEU A 129 -18.88 14.29 -10.75
CA LEU A 129 -17.89 14.85 -9.84
C LEU A 129 -16.55 14.11 -9.92
N ALA A 130 -16.55 12.90 -10.46
CA ALA A 130 -15.38 12.03 -10.47
C ALA A 130 -14.31 12.54 -11.45
N THR A 131 -13.05 12.54 -11.02
CA THR A 131 -11.89 12.66 -11.92
C THR A 131 -11.75 11.40 -12.77
N VAL A 132 -12.02 10.23 -12.15
CA VAL A 132 -11.94 8.94 -12.80
C VAL A 132 -12.91 7.96 -12.16
N VAL A 133 -13.54 7.13 -13.00
CA VAL A 133 -14.42 6.03 -12.61
C VAL A 133 -13.74 4.72 -12.95
N THR A 134 -13.81 3.72 -12.04
CA THR A 134 -13.05 2.47 -12.14
C THR A 134 -13.94 1.23 -12.25
N PRO A 135 -14.85 1.12 -13.21
CA PRO A 135 -15.73 -0.04 -13.35
C PRO A 135 -14.97 -1.28 -13.83
N ASN A 136 -15.41 -2.46 -13.39
CA ASN A 136 -15.13 -3.70 -14.09
C ASN A 136 -16.01 -3.81 -15.36
N LEU A 137 -15.80 -4.83 -16.19
CA LEU A 137 -16.56 -4.97 -17.45
C LEU A 137 -18.08 -5.07 -17.24
N PRO A 138 -18.63 -5.89 -16.31
CA PRO A 138 -20.06 -5.93 -16.01
C PRO A 138 -20.63 -4.59 -15.50
N GLU A 139 -19.89 -3.88 -14.63
CA GLU A 139 -20.29 -2.55 -14.13
C GLU A 139 -20.29 -1.50 -15.24
N ALA A 140 -19.29 -1.52 -16.12
CA ALA A 140 -19.23 -0.64 -17.27
C ALA A 140 -20.43 -0.86 -18.19
N GLU A 141 -20.80 -2.11 -18.48
CA GLU A 141 -21.97 -2.47 -19.28
C GLU A 141 -23.27 -1.97 -18.64
N ALA A 142 -23.45 -2.18 -17.33
CA ALA A 142 -24.62 -1.71 -16.58
C ALA A 142 -24.76 -0.17 -16.59
N LEU A 143 -23.64 0.57 -16.71
CA LEU A 143 -23.61 2.02 -16.83
C LEU A 143 -23.72 2.54 -18.27
N GLY A 144 -23.93 1.65 -19.24
CA GLY A 144 -24.12 1.96 -20.67
C GLY A 144 -22.81 2.01 -21.47
N GLY A 145 -21.73 1.48 -20.93
CA GLY A 145 -20.43 1.39 -21.55
C GLY A 145 -19.53 2.61 -21.28
N PRO A 146 -18.23 2.49 -21.60
CA PRO A 146 -17.24 3.53 -21.29
C PRO A 146 -17.58 4.88 -21.92
N ALA A 147 -18.09 4.89 -23.15
CA ALA A 147 -18.50 6.10 -23.83
C ALA A 147 -19.68 6.82 -23.15
N ALA A 148 -20.59 6.08 -22.51
CA ALA A 148 -21.68 6.68 -21.74
C ALA A 148 -21.17 7.29 -20.42
N ILE A 149 -20.22 6.63 -19.77
CA ILE A 149 -19.55 7.13 -18.55
C ILE A 149 -18.75 8.38 -18.87
N GLY A 150 -17.94 8.37 -19.94
CA GLY A 150 -17.10 9.51 -20.35
C GLY A 150 -17.91 10.78 -20.64
N ARG A 151 -19.19 10.70 -21.03
CA ARG A 151 -20.07 11.87 -21.24
C ARG A 151 -20.26 12.73 -19.98
N TYR A 152 -19.96 12.19 -18.79
CA TYR A 152 -19.97 12.95 -17.54
C TYR A 152 -18.70 13.77 -17.31
N GLY A 153 -17.71 13.70 -18.24
CA GLY A 153 -16.46 14.46 -18.18
C GLY A 153 -15.34 13.77 -17.41
N CYS A 154 -15.57 12.56 -16.93
CA CYS A 154 -14.59 11.78 -16.16
C CYS A 154 -13.79 10.82 -17.07
N HIS A 155 -12.55 10.51 -16.66
CA HIS A 155 -11.80 9.39 -17.22
C HIS A 155 -12.43 8.05 -16.80
N VAL A 156 -12.13 6.99 -17.56
CA VAL A 156 -12.65 5.65 -17.26
C VAL A 156 -11.48 4.66 -17.19
N VAL A 157 -11.36 3.92 -16.10
CA VAL A 157 -10.50 2.75 -16.04
C VAL A 157 -11.36 1.50 -16.23
N LEU A 158 -11.14 0.78 -17.31
CA LEU A 158 -11.75 -0.52 -17.54
C LEU A 158 -10.83 -1.61 -16.99
N LYS A 159 -11.33 -2.34 -15.97
CA LYS A 159 -10.63 -3.45 -15.33
C LYS A 159 -11.07 -4.78 -15.95
N ASP A 160 -10.10 -5.55 -16.51
CA ASP A 160 -10.38 -6.86 -17.15
C ASP A 160 -10.20 -8.05 -16.18
N GLY A 161 -10.33 -7.81 -14.87
CA GLY A 161 -10.17 -8.87 -13.88
C GLY A 161 -11.13 -10.07 -14.03
N HIS A 162 -12.29 -9.89 -14.65
CA HIS A 162 -13.35 -10.91 -14.82
C HIS A 162 -13.28 -11.68 -16.15
N GLY A 163 -12.32 -11.38 -17.04
CA GLY A 163 -12.12 -12.12 -18.27
C GLY A 163 -11.62 -13.55 -18.01
N THR A 164 -11.60 -14.38 -19.06
CA THR A 164 -11.08 -15.77 -19.03
C THR A 164 -9.78 -15.91 -19.81
N ASP A 165 -9.30 -14.82 -20.42
CA ASP A 165 -8.09 -14.82 -21.23
C ASP A 165 -6.84 -14.98 -20.36
N TYR A 166 -5.76 -15.49 -20.98
CA TYR A 166 -4.47 -15.69 -20.34
C TYR A 166 -3.84 -14.35 -19.87
N TYR A 167 -4.15 -13.25 -20.58
CA TYR A 167 -3.73 -11.90 -20.21
C TYR A 167 -4.89 -11.11 -19.62
N VAL A 168 -4.59 -10.25 -18.65
CA VAL A 168 -5.45 -9.19 -18.13
C VAL A 168 -5.01 -7.88 -18.76
N ILE A 169 -5.95 -7.12 -19.32
CA ILE A 169 -5.68 -5.83 -19.97
C ILE A 169 -6.50 -4.75 -19.28
N ASP A 170 -5.86 -3.98 -18.42
CA ASP A 170 -6.49 -2.81 -17.82
C ASP A 170 -6.23 -1.58 -18.69
N ARG A 171 -7.27 -0.76 -18.92
CA ARG A 171 -7.21 0.39 -19.85
C ARG A 171 -7.64 1.68 -19.15
N LEU A 172 -6.87 2.74 -19.35
CA LEU A 172 -7.26 4.10 -18.99
C LEU A 172 -7.74 4.83 -20.25
N LEU A 173 -8.98 5.29 -20.22
CA LEU A 173 -9.66 6.02 -21.31
C LEU A 173 -9.89 7.46 -20.90
N ALA A 174 -9.71 8.40 -21.83
CA ALA A 174 -10.12 9.80 -21.69
C ALA A 174 -11.65 9.92 -21.80
N PRO A 175 -12.22 11.08 -21.40
CA PRO A 175 -13.67 11.31 -21.46
C PRO A 175 -14.28 11.17 -22.86
N ASP A 176 -13.50 11.41 -23.90
CA ASP A 176 -13.91 11.22 -25.32
C ASP A 176 -13.79 9.76 -25.81
N GLY A 177 -13.33 8.86 -24.93
CA GLY A 177 -13.12 7.44 -25.22
C GLY A 177 -11.76 7.10 -25.81
N ALA A 178 -10.88 8.07 -26.03
CA ALA A 178 -9.51 7.81 -26.48
C ALA A 178 -8.73 7.03 -25.43
N GLU A 179 -7.97 6.01 -25.84
CA GLU A 179 -7.09 5.26 -24.94
C GLU A 179 -5.88 6.12 -24.59
N VAL A 180 -5.73 6.47 -23.29
CA VAL A 180 -4.59 7.20 -22.76
C VAL A 180 -3.42 6.25 -22.58
N THR A 181 -3.67 5.09 -22.01
CA THR A 181 -2.68 4.02 -21.80
C THR A 181 -3.39 2.70 -21.47
N ARG A 182 -2.67 1.60 -21.63
CA ARG A 182 -3.10 0.27 -21.16
C ARG A 182 -1.93 -0.47 -20.55
N LEU A 183 -2.24 -1.37 -19.63
CA LEU A 183 -1.30 -2.31 -19.06
C LEU A 183 -1.80 -3.72 -19.29
N GLU A 184 -0.89 -4.57 -19.72
CA GLU A 184 -1.13 -5.98 -19.99
C GLU A 184 -0.22 -6.81 -19.07
N GLY A 185 -0.78 -7.84 -18.45
CA GLY A 185 -0.03 -8.77 -17.63
C GLY A 185 -0.67 -10.15 -17.59
N LYS A 186 0.09 -11.18 -17.25
CA LYS A 186 -0.44 -12.54 -17.11
C LYS A 186 -1.51 -12.60 -16.03
N ARG A 187 -2.56 -13.38 -16.27
CA ARG A 187 -3.55 -13.70 -15.24
C ARG A 187 -2.95 -14.64 -14.22
N PHE A 188 -3.12 -14.33 -12.93
CA PHE A 188 -2.73 -15.24 -11.87
C PHE A 188 -3.80 -16.30 -11.67
N ASP A 189 -3.38 -17.55 -11.53
CA ASP A 189 -4.26 -18.68 -11.22
C ASP A 189 -4.46 -18.75 -9.70
N THR A 190 -5.43 -17.98 -9.20
CA THR A 190 -5.71 -17.86 -7.76
C THR A 190 -7.15 -17.47 -7.51
N ASP A 191 -7.71 -17.95 -6.41
CA ASP A 191 -9.01 -17.53 -5.88
C ASP A 191 -8.90 -16.33 -4.92
N ASP A 192 -7.68 -15.93 -4.54
CA ASP A 192 -7.40 -14.83 -3.61
C ASP A 192 -7.52 -13.47 -4.30
N THR A 193 -8.73 -13.11 -4.70
CA THR A 193 -9.03 -11.89 -5.47
C THR A 193 -9.99 -10.94 -4.76
N HIS A 194 -10.37 -11.25 -3.50
CA HIS A 194 -11.31 -10.43 -2.74
C HIS A 194 -10.71 -9.06 -2.41
N GLY A 195 -11.40 -8.01 -2.85
CA GLY A 195 -11.00 -6.61 -2.63
C GLY A 195 -10.06 -6.01 -3.68
N THR A 196 -9.78 -6.69 -4.80
CA THR A 196 -8.95 -6.14 -5.90
C THR A 196 -9.45 -4.80 -6.40
N GLY A 197 -10.77 -4.62 -6.60
CA GLY A 197 -11.38 -3.36 -7.02
C GLY A 197 -11.17 -2.23 -6.02
N CYS A 198 -11.48 -2.48 -4.74
CA CYS A 198 -11.27 -1.53 -3.64
C CYS A 198 -9.80 -1.12 -3.54
N THR A 199 -8.89 -2.11 -3.56
CA THR A 199 -7.45 -1.89 -3.51
C THR A 199 -6.98 -1.02 -4.68
N PHE A 200 -7.41 -1.34 -5.92
CA PHE A 200 -7.08 -0.55 -7.10
C PHE A 200 -7.52 0.91 -6.96
N ALA A 201 -8.80 1.14 -6.64
CA ALA A 201 -9.36 2.48 -6.55
C ALA A 201 -8.68 3.31 -5.44
N SER A 202 -8.34 2.69 -4.32
CA SER A 202 -7.65 3.36 -3.22
C SER A 202 -6.18 3.62 -3.50
N ALA A 203 -5.49 2.74 -4.23
CA ALA A 203 -4.13 2.99 -4.70
C ALA A 203 -4.11 4.18 -5.68
N LEU A 204 -5.04 4.19 -6.63
CA LEU A 204 -5.20 5.29 -7.58
C LEU A 204 -5.48 6.63 -6.87
N ALA A 205 -6.40 6.65 -5.89
CA ALA A 205 -6.70 7.85 -5.11
C ALA A 205 -5.50 8.33 -4.29
N CYS A 206 -4.76 7.40 -3.67
CA CYS A 206 -3.57 7.74 -2.90
C CYS A 206 -2.49 8.38 -3.77
N ARG A 207 -2.22 7.83 -4.97
CA ARG A 207 -1.25 8.40 -5.91
C ARG A 207 -1.67 9.75 -6.45
N LEU A 208 -2.96 9.94 -6.76
CA LEU A 208 -3.47 11.27 -7.14
C LEU A 208 -3.32 12.28 -6.00
N GLY A 209 -3.62 11.89 -4.76
CA GLY A 209 -3.41 12.72 -3.57
C GLY A 209 -1.93 13.05 -3.29
N GLN A 210 -1.01 12.24 -3.78
CA GLN A 210 0.45 12.49 -3.79
C GLN A 210 0.90 13.43 -4.91
N GLY A 211 0.00 13.81 -5.84
CA GLY A 211 0.30 14.69 -6.97
C GLY A 211 0.83 13.98 -8.22
N TYR A 212 0.73 12.66 -8.30
CA TYR A 212 1.08 11.91 -9.50
C TYR A 212 0.10 12.23 -10.65
N SER A 213 0.57 12.14 -11.89
CA SER A 213 -0.32 12.20 -13.05
C SER A 213 -1.31 11.03 -13.03
N LEU A 214 -2.49 11.19 -13.65
CA LEU A 214 -3.48 10.11 -13.70
C LEU A 214 -2.92 8.85 -14.39
N LYS A 215 -2.05 9.01 -15.39
CA LYS A 215 -1.39 7.89 -16.07
C LYS A 215 -0.43 7.13 -15.14
N ASP A 216 0.41 7.85 -14.40
CA ASP A 216 1.37 7.22 -13.48
C ASP A 216 0.64 6.61 -12.28
N ALA A 217 -0.37 7.30 -11.74
CA ALA A 217 -1.22 6.78 -10.68
C ALA A 217 -1.96 5.49 -11.09
N PHE A 218 -2.43 5.41 -12.35
CA PHE A 218 -3.02 4.20 -12.92
C PHE A 218 -2.01 3.05 -13.00
N THR A 219 -0.80 3.33 -13.51
CA THR A 219 0.27 2.34 -13.61
C THR A 219 0.63 1.75 -12.25
N ASP A 220 0.81 2.63 -11.25
CA ASP A 220 1.13 2.22 -9.89
C ASP A 220 -0.02 1.44 -9.22
N ALA A 221 -1.27 1.82 -9.47
CA ALA A 221 -2.43 1.09 -8.93
C ALA A 221 -2.52 -0.34 -9.48
N VAL A 222 -2.31 -0.53 -10.79
CA VAL A 222 -2.25 -1.88 -11.40
C VAL A 222 -1.14 -2.70 -10.77
N ARG A 223 0.07 -2.15 -10.66
CA ARG A 223 1.23 -2.84 -10.05
C ARG A 223 0.96 -3.23 -8.61
N PHE A 224 0.41 -2.30 -7.82
CA PHE A 224 0.09 -2.57 -6.41
C PHE A 224 -0.86 -3.77 -6.26
N VAL A 225 -1.96 -3.79 -7.05
CA VAL A 225 -2.92 -4.90 -7.02
C VAL A 225 -2.25 -6.22 -7.39
N ARG A 226 -1.44 -6.25 -8.45
CA ARG A 226 -0.75 -7.45 -8.90
C ARG A 226 0.19 -8.01 -7.84
N LEU A 227 0.99 -7.15 -7.21
CA LEU A 227 1.87 -7.55 -6.10
C LEU A 227 1.08 -8.03 -4.88
N ALA A 228 -0.05 -7.40 -4.56
CA ALA A 228 -0.91 -7.81 -3.47
C ALA A 228 -1.61 -9.16 -3.73
N ILE A 229 -1.93 -9.49 -4.98
CA ILE A 229 -2.41 -10.83 -5.39
C ILE A 229 -1.30 -11.87 -5.20
N LEU A 230 -0.07 -11.60 -5.67
CA LEU A 230 1.07 -12.51 -5.54
C LEU A 230 1.43 -12.79 -4.07
N SER A 231 1.18 -11.83 -3.17
CA SER A 231 1.46 -11.93 -1.74
C SER A 231 0.24 -12.36 -0.92
N ALA A 232 -0.82 -12.85 -1.57
CA ALA A 232 -2.04 -13.26 -0.88
C ALA A 232 -1.76 -14.34 0.18
N PRO A 233 -2.31 -14.19 1.41
CA PRO A 233 -2.00 -15.10 2.52
C PRO A 233 -2.74 -16.44 2.49
N GLY A 234 -3.62 -16.67 1.52
CA GLY A 234 -4.40 -17.92 1.38
C GLY A 234 -5.38 -18.13 2.54
N LEU A 235 -6.06 -17.11 3.02
CA LEU A 235 -6.95 -17.19 4.18
C LEU A 235 -8.40 -17.46 3.76
N GLY A 236 -9.06 -18.33 4.50
CA GLY A 236 -10.47 -18.70 4.29
C GLY A 236 -10.65 -19.85 3.31
N SER A 237 -11.91 -20.17 2.98
CA SER A 237 -12.27 -21.30 2.11
C SER A 237 -12.98 -20.84 0.82
N GLY A 238 -13.09 -19.55 0.60
CA GLY A 238 -13.67 -18.92 -0.59
C GLY A 238 -12.67 -17.97 -1.22
N HIS A 239 -13.16 -16.83 -1.75
CA HIS A 239 -12.28 -15.79 -2.29
C HIS A 239 -11.45 -15.16 -1.17
N GLY A 240 -10.16 -15.48 -1.12
CA GLY A 240 -9.24 -15.00 -0.11
C GLY A 240 -8.86 -13.52 -0.27
N PRO A 241 -8.40 -12.87 0.81
CA PRO A 241 -7.96 -11.47 0.78
C PRO A 241 -6.58 -11.32 0.15
N LEU A 242 -6.28 -10.12 -0.34
CA LEU A 242 -4.97 -9.73 -0.83
C LEU A 242 -3.93 -9.56 0.29
N GLY A 243 -2.65 -9.76 -0.05
CA GLY A 243 -1.51 -9.57 0.84
C GLY A 243 -0.99 -8.14 0.88
N HIS A 244 -1.82 -7.17 1.29
CA HIS A 244 -1.45 -5.76 1.30
C HIS A 244 -0.18 -5.45 2.10
N SER A 245 0.05 -6.13 3.23
CA SER A 245 1.19 -5.88 4.14
C SER A 245 2.54 -6.19 3.52
N ASP A 246 2.57 -6.99 2.48
CA ASP A 246 3.80 -7.46 1.85
C ASP A 246 4.17 -6.65 0.60
N VAL A 247 3.26 -5.76 0.16
CA VAL A 247 3.53 -4.80 -0.93
C VAL A 247 4.31 -3.62 -0.37
N ARG A 248 5.56 -3.86 0.03
CA ARG A 248 6.45 -2.81 0.58
C ARG A 248 7.26 -2.10 -0.50
N ASP A 249 7.42 -2.75 -1.66
CA ASP A 249 8.26 -2.31 -2.77
C ASP A 249 7.51 -2.50 -4.09
N PHE A 250 7.57 -1.50 -4.96
CA PHE A 250 7.09 -1.60 -6.34
C PHE A 250 8.16 -2.26 -7.21
N TRP A 251 8.36 -3.55 -7.00
CA TRP A 251 9.20 -4.36 -7.90
C TRP A 251 8.48 -4.59 -9.22
N ASP A 252 9.25 -4.80 -10.29
CA ASP A 252 8.68 -5.34 -11.51
C ASP A 252 8.18 -6.77 -11.21
N GLU A 253 6.93 -7.08 -11.57
CA GLU A 253 6.31 -8.38 -11.23
C GLU A 253 7.05 -9.56 -11.88
N ASP A 254 7.76 -9.34 -12.99
CA ASP A 254 8.58 -10.34 -13.65
C ASP A 254 9.93 -10.57 -12.92
N GLU A 255 10.35 -9.67 -12.03
CA GLU A 255 11.55 -9.77 -11.21
C GLU A 255 11.27 -10.32 -9.79
N VAL A 256 10.00 -10.37 -9.38
CA VAL A 256 9.62 -10.91 -8.07
C VAL A 256 9.61 -12.43 -8.12
N VAL A 257 10.53 -13.05 -7.38
CA VAL A 257 10.46 -14.48 -7.07
C VAL A 257 9.60 -14.63 -5.82
N PRO A 258 8.36 -15.14 -5.94
CA PRO A 258 7.46 -15.29 -4.79
C PRO A 258 8.12 -16.15 -3.69
N GLY A 259 8.03 -15.68 -2.44
CA GLY A 259 8.54 -16.42 -1.29
C GLY A 259 10.04 -16.27 -1.02
N VAL A 260 10.80 -15.49 -1.80
CA VAL A 260 12.21 -15.18 -1.51
C VAL A 260 12.33 -13.85 -0.78
N SER A 261 12.84 -13.88 0.46
CA SER A 261 13.14 -12.69 1.24
C SER A 261 14.47 -12.84 1.97
N LEU A 262 15.30 -11.77 1.94
CA LEU A 262 16.49 -11.71 2.78
C LEU A 262 16.08 -11.28 4.19
N ASN A 263 16.02 -12.24 5.12
CA ASN A 263 15.53 -11.99 6.48
C ASN A 263 16.61 -12.16 7.56
N GLN A 264 17.81 -12.62 7.21
CA GLN A 264 18.89 -12.78 8.18
C GLN A 264 20.26 -12.63 7.50
N VAL A 265 21.17 -11.94 8.20
CA VAL A 265 22.61 -11.91 7.91
C VAL A 265 23.35 -12.43 9.17
N THR A 266 24.34 -13.31 8.97
CA THR A 266 25.19 -13.81 10.06
C THR A 266 26.62 -13.31 9.87
N LEU A 267 27.20 -12.73 10.92
CA LEU A 267 28.56 -12.17 10.97
C LEU A 267 29.44 -12.99 11.92
N GLY A 268 30.73 -13.02 11.63
CA GLY A 268 31.72 -13.58 12.57
C GLY A 268 31.86 -12.71 13.81
N ALA A 269 32.17 -13.33 14.95
CA ALA A 269 32.50 -12.68 16.21
C ALA A 269 33.64 -13.41 16.90
N GLU A 270 34.68 -12.72 17.30
CA GLU A 270 35.79 -13.28 18.11
C GLU A 270 35.43 -13.26 19.59
N ASP A 271 35.02 -12.08 20.09
CA ASP A 271 34.48 -11.91 21.42
C ASP A 271 32.96 -11.83 21.39
N TYR A 272 32.33 -12.90 21.85
CA TYR A 272 30.89 -13.04 21.92
C TYR A 272 30.21 -11.93 22.72
N TYR A 273 30.72 -11.65 23.93
CA TYR A 273 30.09 -10.69 24.84
C TYR A 273 30.31 -9.24 24.40
N ALA A 274 31.49 -8.94 23.85
CA ALA A 274 31.76 -7.61 23.29
C ALA A 274 30.86 -7.34 22.09
N SER A 275 30.69 -8.32 21.19
CA SER A 275 29.78 -8.21 20.03
C SER A 275 28.32 -8.09 20.47
N LEU A 276 27.90 -8.85 21.49
CA LEU A 276 26.56 -8.76 22.06
C LEU A 276 26.25 -7.36 22.61
N ALA A 277 27.19 -6.79 23.38
CA ALA A 277 27.07 -5.44 23.92
C ALA A 277 26.99 -4.39 22.80
N PHE A 278 27.82 -4.53 21.75
CA PHE A 278 27.89 -3.61 20.62
C PHE A 278 26.52 -3.57 19.85
N TYR A 279 25.97 -4.70 19.43
CA TYR A 279 24.72 -4.71 18.68
C TYR A 279 23.51 -4.28 19.50
N ARG A 280 23.51 -4.52 20.83
CA ARG A 280 22.52 -3.97 21.75
C ARG A 280 22.64 -2.44 21.87
N ALA A 281 23.87 -1.89 21.92
CA ALA A 281 24.08 -0.44 21.92
C ALA A 281 23.62 0.24 20.64
N LEU A 282 23.68 -0.46 19.49
CA LEU A 282 23.08 -0.01 18.23
C LEU A 282 21.54 -0.02 18.23
N GLY A 283 20.88 -0.50 19.30
CA GLY A 283 19.42 -0.53 19.42
C GLY A 283 18.77 -1.79 18.85
N LEU A 284 19.56 -2.82 18.50
CA LEU A 284 19.00 -4.09 18.05
C LEU A 284 18.52 -4.93 19.24
N ARG A 285 17.34 -5.53 19.13
CA ARG A 285 16.75 -6.36 20.17
C ARG A 285 17.31 -7.77 20.14
N LEU A 286 17.97 -8.20 21.22
CA LEU A 286 18.42 -9.59 21.36
C LEU A 286 17.22 -10.52 21.45
N ILE A 287 17.11 -11.52 20.54
CA ILE A 287 16.02 -12.49 20.47
C ILE A 287 16.50 -13.94 20.67
N VAL A 288 17.79 -14.23 20.47
CA VAL A 288 18.42 -15.51 20.80
C VAL A 288 19.75 -15.23 21.49
N ASP A 289 20.00 -15.89 22.64
CA ASP A 289 21.23 -15.83 23.40
C ASP A 289 21.71 -17.26 23.68
N SER A 290 22.77 -17.69 23.03
CA SER A 290 23.34 -19.04 23.15
C SER A 290 24.86 -19.02 23.24
N PRO A 291 25.41 -18.55 24.37
CA PRO A 291 26.86 -18.39 24.53
C PRO A 291 27.64 -19.70 24.43
N THR A 292 27.05 -20.82 24.83
CA THR A 292 27.67 -22.15 24.71
C THR A 292 27.89 -22.60 23.26
N ASN A 293 27.06 -22.08 22.33
CA ASN A 293 27.20 -22.31 20.90
C ASN A 293 27.87 -21.12 20.18
N GLY A 294 28.30 -20.10 20.91
CA GLY A 294 28.87 -18.89 20.34
C GLY A 294 27.90 -18.13 19.42
N TYR A 295 26.59 -18.26 19.63
CA TYR A 295 25.57 -17.75 18.71
C TYR A 295 24.60 -16.80 19.42
N ALA A 296 24.40 -15.60 18.84
CA ALA A 296 23.30 -14.72 19.22
C ALA A 296 22.58 -14.19 17.98
N ARG A 297 21.28 -13.87 18.14
CA ARG A 297 20.45 -13.25 17.09
C ARG A 297 19.77 -12.00 17.63
N PHE A 298 19.79 -10.99 16.81
CA PHE A 298 19.16 -9.69 17.07
C PHE A 298 18.09 -9.43 16.02
N GLU A 299 17.09 -8.64 16.40
CA GLU A 299 16.02 -8.18 15.54
C GLU A 299 16.03 -6.65 15.45
N ALA A 300 15.95 -6.12 14.24
CA ALA A 300 15.74 -4.70 13.96
C ALA A 300 14.24 -4.34 13.99
N ALA A 301 13.91 -3.05 14.10
CA ALA A 301 12.53 -2.58 14.22
C ALA A 301 11.60 -2.98 13.04
N ASN A 302 12.18 -3.26 11.86
CA ASN A 302 11.47 -3.72 10.66
C ASN A 302 11.33 -5.25 10.57
N GLY A 303 11.73 -6.01 11.60
CA GLY A 303 11.68 -7.47 11.65
C GLY A 303 12.86 -8.19 10.97
N ALA A 304 13.76 -7.47 10.30
CA ALA A 304 14.99 -8.07 9.78
C ALA A 304 15.90 -8.54 10.94
N THR A 305 16.65 -9.62 10.74
CA THR A 305 17.51 -10.19 11.78
C THR A 305 18.99 -10.14 11.40
N LEU A 306 19.82 -9.89 12.41
CA LEU A 306 21.28 -10.02 12.34
C LEU A 306 21.72 -11.03 13.38
N SER A 307 22.58 -11.96 13.00
CA SER A 307 23.18 -12.92 13.93
C SER A 307 24.68 -12.74 14.03
N ILE A 308 25.25 -13.12 15.18
CA ILE A 308 26.68 -13.31 15.36
C ILE A 308 26.97 -14.79 15.64
N HIS A 309 28.13 -15.26 15.18
CA HIS A 309 28.61 -16.62 15.46
C HIS A 309 30.12 -16.59 15.75
N SER A 310 30.49 -17.15 16.91
CA SER A 310 31.92 -17.28 17.29
C SER A 310 32.59 -18.38 16.47
N GLY A 311 33.85 -18.14 16.03
CA GLY A 311 34.63 -19.09 15.26
C GLY A 311 34.54 -18.96 13.73
N GLY A 312 34.10 -17.81 13.22
CA GLY A 312 34.17 -17.48 11.79
C GLY A 312 35.61 -17.15 11.33
N ASP A 313 35.86 -17.25 10.02
CA ASP A 313 37.20 -17.10 9.39
C ASP A 313 37.76 -15.65 9.35
N GLY A 314 37.37 -14.81 10.30
CA GLY A 314 37.81 -13.40 10.38
C GLY A 314 36.80 -12.40 9.78
N PRO A 315 37.07 -11.07 9.88
CA PRO A 315 36.19 -10.04 9.33
C PRO A 315 36.14 -10.14 7.81
N GLY A 316 34.92 -10.35 7.28
CA GLY A 316 34.69 -10.43 5.84
C GLY A 316 34.64 -9.04 5.18
N ALA A 317 34.59 -9.03 3.83
CA ALA A 317 34.39 -7.80 3.04
C ALA A 317 32.93 -7.28 3.09
N THR A 318 32.08 -7.86 3.93
CA THR A 318 30.66 -7.49 4.04
C THR A 318 30.49 -6.23 4.86
N THR A 319 29.71 -5.30 4.35
CA THR A 319 29.25 -4.12 5.10
C THR A 319 27.78 -4.28 5.45
N VAL A 320 27.41 -4.10 6.70
CA VAL A 320 26.03 -4.06 7.16
C VAL A 320 25.56 -2.61 7.20
N TYR A 321 24.45 -2.34 6.52
CA TYR A 321 23.85 -1.02 6.45
C TYR A 321 22.62 -0.96 7.39
N LEU A 322 22.63 0.02 8.29
CA LEU A 322 21.55 0.30 9.25
C LEU A 322 21.02 1.71 9.00
N GLU A 323 19.75 1.82 8.61
CA GLU A 323 19.12 3.11 8.29
C GLU A 323 18.44 3.74 9.51
N SER A 324 18.60 5.04 9.68
CA SER A 324 17.87 5.82 10.67
C SER A 324 17.54 7.22 10.14
N PRO A 325 16.27 7.68 10.23
CA PRO A 325 15.92 9.06 9.89
C PRO A 325 16.51 10.10 10.87
N ARG A 326 17.05 9.65 12.02
CA ARG A 326 17.68 10.49 13.05
C ARG A 326 19.17 10.25 13.15
N LEU A 327 19.86 10.02 12.02
CA LEU A 327 21.26 9.60 11.98
C LEU A 327 22.18 10.42 12.89
N ASP A 328 22.17 11.75 12.77
CA ASP A 328 23.09 12.62 13.53
C ASP A 328 22.87 12.54 15.03
N ALA A 329 21.62 12.53 15.48
CA ALA A 329 21.28 12.37 16.90
C ALA A 329 21.71 10.98 17.40
N TRP A 330 21.40 9.93 16.64
CA TRP A 330 21.77 8.56 16.97
C TRP A 330 23.29 8.38 17.07
N VAL A 331 24.06 8.89 16.11
CA VAL A 331 25.53 8.84 16.17
C VAL A 331 26.07 9.60 17.38
N SER A 332 25.50 10.76 17.71
CA SER A 332 25.88 11.52 18.89
C SER A 332 25.65 10.73 20.20
N GLU A 333 24.52 10.03 20.28
CA GLU A 333 24.20 9.14 21.43
C GLU A 333 25.21 7.97 21.52
N LEU A 334 25.58 7.36 20.39
CA LEU A 334 26.54 6.25 20.32
C LEU A 334 27.97 6.68 20.69
N VAL A 335 28.38 7.87 20.24
CA VAL A 335 29.69 8.46 20.64
C VAL A 335 29.70 8.72 22.14
N ALA A 336 28.62 9.27 22.70
CA ALA A 336 28.50 9.47 24.15
C ALA A 336 28.53 8.14 24.94
N ALA A 337 28.05 7.05 24.35
CA ALA A 337 28.11 5.69 24.88
C ALA A 337 29.49 5.02 24.71
N GLY A 338 30.45 5.71 24.07
CA GLY A 338 31.86 5.26 23.94
C GLY A 338 32.15 4.46 22.67
N LEU A 339 31.24 4.42 21.66
CA LEU A 339 31.54 3.78 20.38
C LEU A 339 32.48 4.66 19.54
N ALA A 340 33.52 4.03 18.97
CA ALA A 340 34.45 4.70 18.08
C ALA A 340 34.01 4.65 16.63
N PHE A 341 34.04 5.78 15.95
CA PHE A 341 33.67 5.91 14.53
C PHE A 341 34.91 6.14 13.66
N GLU A 342 34.97 5.43 12.51
CA GLU A 342 35.95 5.70 11.47
C GLU A 342 35.56 6.97 10.67
N GLN A 343 34.27 7.23 10.56
CA GLN A 343 33.67 8.38 9.87
C GLN A 343 32.42 8.84 10.63
N LEU A 344 32.42 10.11 11.04
CA LEU A 344 31.21 10.76 11.56
C LEU A 344 30.24 11.12 10.41
N PRO A 345 28.95 11.42 10.69
CA PRO A 345 27.96 11.67 9.65
C PRO A 345 28.39 12.74 8.65
N ARG A 346 28.47 12.38 7.39
CA ARG A 346 28.72 13.30 6.27
C ARG A 346 27.87 12.93 5.07
N ASP A 347 27.63 13.93 4.20
CA ASP A 347 26.91 13.74 2.96
C ASP A 347 27.84 13.13 1.90
N GLU A 348 27.37 12.09 1.24
CA GLU A 348 28.10 11.38 0.21
C GLU A 348 27.59 11.76 -1.20
N PRO A 349 28.44 11.63 -2.26
CA PRO A 349 28.05 12.00 -3.62
C PRO A 349 26.84 11.25 -4.18
N TRP A 350 26.52 10.08 -3.61
CA TRP A 350 25.34 9.28 -3.95
C TRP A 350 24.08 9.67 -3.17
N LEU A 351 24.04 10.89 -2.64
CA LEU A 351 22.89 11.49 -1.97
C LEU A 351 22.47 10.79 -0.65
N TRP A 352 23.37 10.04 -0.05
CA TRP A 352 23.19 9.48 1.28
C TRP A 352 24.03 10.24 2.30
N ARG A 353 23.55 10.32 3.53
CA ARG A 353 24.33 10.77 4.66
C ARG A 353 24.76 9.55 5.45
N GLU A 354 26.07 9.36 5.64
CA GLU A 354 26.65 8.14 6.19
C GLU A 354 27.59 8.41 7.36
N ALA A 355 27.61 7.47 8.33
CA ALA A 355 28.62 7.32 9.35
C ALA A 355 29.14 5.89 9.34
N ARG A 356 30.44 5.68 9.62
CA ARG A 356 31.09 4.37 9.51
C ARG A 356 31.81 4.01 10.79
N LEU A 357 31.65 2.76 11.21
CA LEU A 357 32.32 2.19 12.36
C LEU A 357 32.57 0.69 12.12
N ARG A 358 33.29 0.09 13.05
CA ARG A 358 33.47 -1.36 13.06
C ARG A 358 32.90 -1.96 14.34
N ASP A 359 32.41 -3.19 14.21
CA ASP A 359 32.09 -4.01 15.37
C ASP A 359 33.39 -4.51 16.06
N PRO A 360 33.30 -5.14 17.24
CA PRO A 360 34.50 -5.63 17.97
C PRO A 360 35.31 -6.70 17.21
N PHE A 361 34.75 -7.33 16.19
CA PHE A 361 35.42 -8.31 15.33
C PHE A 361 35.99 -7.69 14.04
N GLY A 362 35.75 -6.40 13.79
CA GLY A 362 36.19 -5.67 12.60
C GLY A 362 35.25 -5.69 11.42
N ASN A 363 34.03 -6.21 11.56
CA ASN A 363 33.03 -6.13 10.50
C ASN A 363 32.65 -4.66 10.24
N ALA A 364 32.51 -4.27 8.98
CA ALA A 364 32.15 -2.92 8.61
C ALA A 364 30.65 -2.66 8.82
N ILE A 365 30.32 -1.60 9.55
CA ILE A 365 28.97 -1.14 9.79
C ILE A 365 28.83 0.27 9.22
N CYS A 366 27.83 0.50 8.40
CA CYS A 366 27.45 1.80 7.88
C CYS A 366 26.09 2.21 8.45
N LEU A 367 26.08 3.26 9.27
CA LEU A 367 24.86 3.91 9.71
C LEU A 367 24.53 5.00 8.69
N TYR A 368 23.29 5.06 8.21
CA TYR A 368 22.98 6.00 7.14
C TYR A 368 21.54 6.52 7.20
N THR A 369 21.30 7.61 6.49
CA THR A 369 19.97 8.06 6.08
C THR A 369 20.00 8.41 4.60
N ALA A 370 19.04 7.93 3.83
CA ALA A 370 18.96 8.16 2.39
C ALA A 370 17.55 8.63 1.97
N GLY A 371 16.52 8.38 2.78
CA GLY A 371 15.14 8.69 2.43
C GLY A 371 14.77 8.06 1.08
N ASP A 372 14.13 8.83 0.22
CA ASP A 372 13.69 8.36 -1.10
C ASP A 372 14.87 7.96 -2.01
N ASN A 373 16.07 8.54 -1.82
CA ASN A 373 17.24 8.22 -2.65
C ASN A 373 17.77 6.79 -2.46
N ARG A 374 17.34 6.05 -1.45
CA ARG A 374 17.65 4.63 -1.30
C ARG A 374 17.05 3.79 -2.41
N ARG A 375 15.79 4.06 -2.77
CA ARG A 375 15.02 3.30 -3.76
C ARG A 375 14.90 4.01 -5.09
N TYR A 376 14.86 5.33 -5.07
CA TYR A 376 14.61 6.21 -6.21
C TYR A 376 15.74 7.21 -6.42
N PRO A 377 17.02 6.76 -6.49
CA PRO A 377 18.10 7.69 -6.80
C PRO A 377 17.92 8.23 -8.23
N PRO A 378 18.41 9.45 -8.53
CA PRO A 378 18.29 10.04 -9.87
C PRO A 378 18.85 9.19 -11.02
N TRP A 379 19.68 8.21 -10.73
CA TRP A 379 20.29 7.28 -11.69
C TRP A 379 19.68 5.87 -11.65
N ARG A 380 18.52 5.70 -11.06
CA ARG A 380 17.83 4.40 -11.06
C ARG A 380 17.54 3.98 -12.51
N VAL A 381 17.88 2.74 -12.87
CA VAL A 381 17.45 2.12 -14.12
C VAL A 381 15.96 1.75 -14.02
N HIS A 382 15.25 1.98 -15.13
CA HIS A 382 13.79 1.75 -15.23
C HIS A 382 13.52 0.39 -15.84
#